data_60d230fd58876b7d7271c0ee46622d7e
#
_entry.id   60d230fd58876b7d7271c0ee46622d7e
#
_cell.length_a   1.000
_cell.length_b   1.000
_cell.length_c   1.000
_cell.angle_alpha   90.00
_cell.angle_beta   90.00
_cell.angle_gamma   90.00
#
_symmetry.space_group_name_H-M   'P 1'
#
loop_
_entity.id
_entity.type
_entity.pdbx_description
1 polymer ?
#
loop_
_entity_poly.entity_id
_entity_poly.type
_entity_poly.pdbx_seq_one_letter_code
_entity_poly.pdbx_strand_id
1 'polypeptide(L)'
;KGVRMMKAAIFTLDTGAYKAKAESAAATVLKRMLLQVGFEVRAAGVLPQDKEVVISVIKRLADSRSVDLILTTGSVGYRERDCAPDAVIETADRLLPGIPEALRAYNIRYSKKIILDRSAAGIRKKTLIINLPESTKMAKEDMEYILPEVVQVVETMSL
;
A
#
# COMPACT_ATOMS: atom_id res chain seq x y z
N LYS A 1 2.19 14.22 27.45
CA LYS A 1 2.76 13.76 26.19
C LYS A 1 1.67 13.65 25.13
N GLY A 2 1.82 14.38 24.04
CA GLY A 2 0.84 14.38 22.97
C GLY A 2 0.84 13.11 22.15
N VAL A 3 -0.26 12.86 21.47
CA VAL A 3 -0.37 11.75 20.54
C VAL A 3 0.22 12.18 19.20
N ARG A 4 1.18 11.40 18.69
CA ARG A 4 1.78 11.69 17.41
C ARG A 4 0.81 11.35 16.29
N MET A 5 0.65 12.26 15.33
CA MET A 5 -0.14 12.00 14.14
C MET A 5 0.57 10.96 13.28
N MET A 6 -0.13 9.89 12.93
CA MET A 6 0.36 8.91 11.98
C MET A 6 0.22 9.46 10.56
N LYS A 7 1.19 9.18 9.70
CA LYS A 7 1.26 9.76 8.36
C LYS A 7 1.27 8.67 7.32
N ALA A 8 0.49 8.85 6.25
CA ALA A 8 0.38 7.86 5.20
C ALA A 8 0.50 8.48 3.82
N ALA A 9 0.85 7.63 2.85
CA ALA A 9 0.81 7.94 1.43
C ALA A 9 0.06 6.82 0.72
N ILE A 10 -0.67 7.18 -0.34
CA ILE A 10 -1.49 6.23 -1.10
C ILE A 10 -1.24 6.45 -2.58
N PHE A 11 -0.81 5.41 -3.29
CA PHE A 11 -0.56 5.50 -4.74
C PHE A 11 -1.26 4.39 -5.50
N THR A 12 -2.01 4.78 -6.53
CA THR A 12 -2.53 3.83 -7.51
C THR A 12 -1.49 3.66 -8.61
N LEU A 13 -1.17 2.41 -8.93
CA LEU A 13 -0.20 2.09 -9.97
C LEU A 13 -0.95 1.71 -11.24
N ASP A 14 -1.06 2.65 -12.18
CA ASP A 14 -1.83 2.47 -13.41
C ASP A 14 -1.30 3.43 -14.45
N THR A 15 -0.59 2.90 -15.45
CA THR A 15 0.03 3.71 -16.49
C THR A 15 -1.00 4.48 -17.32
N GLY A 16 -2.13 3.84 -17.64
CA GLY A 16 -3.20 4.51 -18.40
C GLY A 16 -3.77 5.69 -17.64
N ALA A 17 -4.09 5.49 -16.37
CA ALA A 17 -4.62 6.55 -15.52
C ALA A 17 -3.59 7.66 -15.33
N TYR A 18 -2.31 7.30 -15.18
CA TYR A 18 -1.24 8.27 -15.04
C TYR A 18 -1.14 9.17 -16.27
N LYS A 19 -1.15 8.58 -17.47
CA LYS A 19 -1.08 9.33 -18.73
C LYS A 19 -2.30 10.22 -18.93
N ALA A 20 -3.47 9.75 -18.51
CA ALA A 20 -4.72 10.50 -18.61
C ALA A 20 -4.86 11.55 -17.51
N LYS A 21 -3.93 11.61 -16.56
CA LYS A 21 -4.00 12.48 -15.38
C LYS A 21 -5.29 12.27 -14.59
N ALA A 22 -5.76 11.01 -14.54
CA ALA A 22 -6.96 10.65 -13.82
C ALA A 22 -6.71 10.60 -12.32
N GLU A 23 -7.73 10.90 -11.54
CA GLU A 23 -7.67 10.74 -10.08
C GLU A 23 -7.92 9.29 -9.70
N SER A 24 -7.47 8.90 -8.51
CA SER A 24 -7.66 7.56 -7.99
C SER A 24 -8.86 7.48 -7.07
N ALA A 25 -9.87 6.70 -7.47
CA ALA A 25 -11.02 6.40 -6.62
C ALA A 25 -10.58 5.64 -5.36
N ALA A 26 -9.62 4.72 -5.51
CA ALA A 26 -9.11 3.96 -4.39
C ALA A 26 -8.43 4.87 -3.37
N ALA A 27 -7.64 5.84 -3.83
CA ALA A 27 -6.98 6.78 -2.92
C ALA A 27 -7.99 7.57 -2.10
N THR A 28 -9.09 8.01 -2.73
CA THR A 28 -10.13 8.77 -2.03
C THR A 28 -10.78 7.94 -0.92
N VAL A 29 -11.12 6.68 -1.22
CA VAL A 29 -11.78 5.79 -0.27
C VAL A 29 -10.83 5.43 0.88
N LEU A 30 -9.58 5.10 0.56
CA LEU A 30 -8.59 4.72 1.58
C LEU A 30 -8.22 5.91 2.46
N LYS A 31 -8.13 7.10 1.88
CA LYS A 31 -7.85 8.31 2.66
C LYS A 31 -8.93 8.53 3.72
N ARG A 32 -10.20 8.38 3.34
CA ARG A 32 -11.30 8.55 4.29
C ARG A 32 -11.19 7.56 5.45
N MET A 33 -10.88 6.31 5.13
CA MET A 33 -10.72 5.26 6.13
C MET A 33 -9.57 5.58 7.09
N LEU A 34 -8.44 5.99 6.55
CA LEU A 34 -7.25 6.28 7.35
C LEU A 34 -7.45 7.49 8.25
N LEU A 35 -8.16 8.51 7.76
CA LEU A 35 -8.46 9.69 8.57
C LEU A 35 -9.24 9.31 9.83
N GLN A 36 -10.14 8.33 9.73
CA GLN A 36 -10.99 7.92 10.87
C GLN A 36 -10.20 7.25 11.98
N VAL A 37 -9.00 6.74 11.70
CA VAL A 37 -8.18 6.05 12.70
C VAL A 37 -6.90 6.82 13.05
N GLY A 38 -6.83 8.09 12.70
CA GLY A 38 -5.76 8.96 13.15
C GLY A 38 -4.59 9.16 12.21
N PHE A 39 -4.74 8.80 10.93
CA PHE A 39 -3.71 9.10 9.93
C PHE A 39 -3.97 10.45 9.25
N GLU A 40 -2.87 11.13 8.95
CA GLU A 40 -2.85 12.25 8.01
C GLU A 40 -2.29 11.73 6.69
N VAL A 41 -2.99 11.95 5.58
CA VAL A 41 -2.50 11.52 4.27
C VAL A 41 -1.66 12.65 3.66
N ARG A 42 -0.36 12.42 3.61
CA ARG A 42 0.63 13.43 3.20
C ARG A 42 0.86 13.45 1.69
N ALA A 43 0.62 12.34 1.03
CA ALA A 43 0.77 12.23 -0.41
C ALA A 43 -0.22 11.21 -0.94
N ALA A 44 -0.80 11.51 -2.08
CA ALA A 44 -1.71 10.59 -2.76
C ALA A 44 -1.68 10.90 -4.26
N GLY A 45 -1.83 9.87 -5.08
CA GLY A 45 -1.86 10.07 -6.50
C GLY A 45 -1.76 8.79 -7.29
N VAL A 46 -1.47 8.96 -8.58
CA VAL A 46 -1.34 7.87 -9.54
C VAL A 46 0.09 7.85 -10.03
N LEU A 47 0.70 6.67 -10.08
CA LEU A 47 2.04 6.46 -10.61
C LEU A 47 1.97 5.51 -11.80
N PRO A 48 2.91 5.62 -12.75
CA PRO A 48 2.98 4.65 -13.83
C PRO A 48 3.45 3.29 -13.30
N GLN A 49 3.14 2.24 -14.05
CA GLN A 49 3.60 0.88 -13.74
C GLN A 49 5.05 0.73 -14.19
N ASP A 50 5.92 1.46 -13.53
CA ASP A 50 7.35 1.52 -13.77
C ASP A 50 8.04 1.25 -12.44
N LYS A 51 8.70 0.10 -12.34
CA LYS A 51 9.30 -0.35 -11.08
C LYS A 51 10.26 0.67 -10.51
N GLU A 52 11.10 1.30 -11.35
CA GLU A 52 12.10 2.24 -10.87
C GLU A 52 11.46 3.51 -10.30
N VAL A 53 10.37 3.97 -10.92
CA VAL A 53 9.62 5.13 -10.40
C VAL A 53 9.03 4.79 -9.03
N VAL A 54 8.41 3.63 -8.91
CA VAL A 54 7.77 3.21 -7.65
C VAL A 54 8.82 3.06 -6.56
N ILE A 55 9.95 2.41 -6.87
CA ILE A 55 11.07 2.26 -5.93
C ILE A 55 11.56 3.62 -5.45
N SER A 56 11.74 4.56 -6.37
CA SER A 56 12.21 5.91 -6.06
C SER A 56 11.26 6.62 -5.09
N VAL A 57 9.96 6.53 -5.33
CA VAL A 57 8.96 7.15 -4.45
C VAL A 57 8.97 6.51 -3.07
N ILE A 58 9.00 5.17 -3.00
CA ILE A 58 9.05 4.47 -1.72
C ILE A 58 10.29 4.88 -0.92
N LYS A 59 11.46 4.85 -1.56
CA LYS A 59 12.70 5.19 -0.88
C LYS A 59 12.69 6.61 -0.34
N ARG A 60 12.25 7.56 -1.18
CA ARG A 60 12.21 8.96 -0.77
C ARG A 60 11.33 9.17 0.45
N LEU A 61 10.13 8.60 0.45
CA LEU A 61 9.18 8.80 1.53
C LEU A 61 9.60 8.07 2.82
N ALA A 62 10.13 6.86 2.68
CA ALA A 62 10.57 6.08 3.84
C ALA A 62 11.86 6.63 4.43
N ASP A 63 12.84 6.95 3.59
CA ASP A 63 14.17 7.39 4.06
C ASP A 63 14.12 8.77 4.70
N SER A 64 13.26 9.65 4.21
CA SER A 64 13.06 10.98 4.80
C SER A 64 12.14 10.94 6.02
N ARG A 65 11.56 9.78 6.33
CA ARG A 65 10.56 9.62 7.38
C ARG A 65 9.36 10.53 7.20
N SER A 66 9.00 10.79 5.95
CA SER A 66 7.84 11.62 5.63
C SER A 66 6.52 10.91 5.95
N VAL A 67 6.50 9.59 5.89
CA VAL A 67 5.30 8.79 6.17
C VAL A 67 5.64 7.53 6.95
N ASP A 68 4.65 7.02 7.67
CA ASP A 68 4.74 5.79 8.45
C ASP A 68 4.12 4.60 7.71
N LEU A 69 3.30 4.89 6.71
CA LEU A 69 2.56 3.87 5.95
C LEU A 69 2.50 4.29 4.49
N ILE A 70 2.83 3.35 3.60
CA ILE A 70 2.64 3.53 2.17
C ILE A 70 1.71 2.42 1.68
N LEU A 71 0.58 2.80 1.09
CA LEU A 71 -0.33 1.87 0.44
C LEU A 71 -0.22 2.04 -1.06
N THR A 72 -0.13 0.94 -1.79
CA THR A 72 -0.24 0.95 -3.25
C THR A 72 -1.43 0.11 -3.65
N THR A 73 -2.12 0.50 -4.72
CA THR A 73 -3.24 -0.27 -5.26
C THR A 73 -2.95 -0.60 -6.72
N GLY A 74 -3.23 -1.85 -7.11
CA GLY A 74 -3.01 -2.30 -8.49
C GLY A 74 -1.59 -2.75 -8.76
N SER A 75 -1.39 -3.26 -9.97
CA SER A 75 -0.09 -3.75 -10.45
C SER A 75 0.46 -4.92 -9.62
N VAL A 76 -0.43 -5.79 -9.16
CA VAL A 76 -0.10 -6.90 -8.24
C VAL A 76 -0.23 -8.28 -8.90
N GLY A 77 -0.46 -8.33 -10.19
CA GLY A 77 -0.65 -9.58 -10.91
C GLY A 77 0.64 -10.20 -11.42
N TYR A 78 0.50 -11.02 -12.46
CA TYR A 78 1.58 -11.84 -12.99
C TYR A 78 2.22 -11.28 -14.27
N ARG A 79 1.72 -10.14 -14.77
CA ARG A 79 2.29 -9.55 -15.98
C ARG A 79 3.59 -8.84 -15.67
N GLU A 80 4.45 -8.72 -16.68
CA GLU A 80 5.74 -8.08 -16.54
C GLU A 80 5.61 -6.65 -15.99
N ARG A 81 4.58 -5.92 -16.40
CA ARG A 81 4.32 -4.56 -15.96
C ARG A 81 3.80 -4.48 -14.51
N ASP A 82 3.38 -5.61 -13.93
CA ASP A 82 2.84 -5.65 -12.57
C ASP A 82 4.00 -5.59 -11.59
N CYS A 83 4.41 -4.37 -11.24
CA CYS A 83 5.67 -4.12 -10.54
C CYS A 83 5.53 -3.84 -9.05
N ALA A 84 4.32 -3.76 -8.52
CA ALA A 84 4.13 -3.40 -7.11
C ALA A 84 4.81 -4.37 -6.14
N PRO A 85 4.67 -5.70 -6.31
CA PRO A 85 5.35 -6.62 -5.40
C PRO A 85 6.87 -6.52 -5.48
N ASP A 86 7.40 -6.36 -6.68
CA ASP A 86 8.85 -6.28 -6.88
C ASP A 86 9.42 -5.02 -6.24
N ALA A 87 8.68 -3.91 -6.31
CA ALA A 87 9.12 -2.67 -5.67
C ALA A 87 9.18 -2.81 -4.15
N VAL A 88 8.21 -3.48 -3.55
CA VAL A 88 8.24 -3.75 -2.11
C VAL A 88 9.40 -4.65 -1.75
N ILE A 89 9.57 -5.74 -2.48
CA ILE A 89 10.63 -6.71 -2.20
C ILE A 89 12.02 -6.06 -2.28
N GLU A 90 12.23 -5.20 -3.27
CA GLU A 90 13.53 -4.54 -3.45
C GLU A 90 13.79 -3.41 -2.46
N THR A 91 12.75 -2.81 -1.89
CA THR A 91 12.93 -1.67 -0.98
C THR A 91 12.82 -2.02 0.49
N ALA A 92 12.13 -3.10 0.83
CA ALA A 92 11.91 -3.46 2.23
C ALA A 92 13.17 -4.00 2.88
N ASP A 93 13.42 -3.57 4.10
CA ASP A 93 14.47 -4.15 4.95
C ASP A 93 14.04 -5.52 5.46
N ARG A 94 12.75 -5.66 5.74
CA ARG A 94 12.14 -6.91 6.20
C ARG A 94 10.78 -7.06 5.52
N LEU A 95 10.47 -8.26 5.07
CA LEU A 95 9.15 -8.55 4.54
C LEU A 95 8.22 -9.00 5.66
N LEU A 96 6.92 -8.72 5.48
CA LEU A 96 5.86 -9.18 6.37
C LEU A 96 4.91 -10.06 5.58
N PRO A 97 5.30 -11.30 5.28
CA PRO A 97 4.49 -12.15 4.39
C PRO A 97 3.12 -12.51 4.95
N GLY A 98 2.95 -12.42 6.27
CA GLY A 98 1.65 -12.71 6.89
C GLY A 98 0.53 -11.78 6.42
N ILE A 99 0.86 -10.52 6.08
CA ILE A 99 -0.17 -9.58 5.62
C ILE A 99 -0.75 -10.02 4.28
N PRO A 100 0.04 -10.18 3.21
CA PRO A 100 -0.55 -10.62 1.94
C PRO A 100 -1.11 -12.04 2.00
N GLU A 101 -0.54 -12.92 2.83
CA GLU A 101 -1.10 -14.26 3.02
C GLU A 101 -2.51 -14.20 3.61
N ALA A 102 -2.71 -13.36 4.61
CA ALA A 102 -4.02 -13.17 5.22
C ALA A 102 -5.02 -12.59 4.23
N LEU A 103 -4.59 -11.61 3.44
CA LEU A 103 -5.46 -10.99 2.44
C LEU A 103 -5.83 -11.98 1.34
N ARG A 104 -4.90 -12.81 0.87
CA ARG A 104 -5.22 -13.85 -0.12
C ARG A 104 -6.17 -14.89 0.45
N ALA A 105 -5.98 -15.30 1.69
CA ALA A 105 -6.87 -16.25 2.34
C ALA A 105 -8.28 -15.67 2.52
N TYR A 106 -8.36 -14.38 2.79
CA TYR A 106 -9.64 -13.68 2.91
C TYR A 106 -10.35 -13.59 1.55
N ASN A 107 -9.62 -13.27 0.50
CA ASN A 107 -10.19 -13.00 -0.82
C ASN A 107 -10.47 -14.24 -1.66
N ILE A 108 -9.77 -15.35 -1.43
CA ILE A 108 -9.92 -16.55 -2.25
C ILE A 108 -11.34 -17.13 -2.15
N ARG A 109 -12.06 -16.82 -1.09
CA ARG A 109 -13.47 -17.22 -0.93
C ARG A 109 -14.36 -16.61 -2.01
N TYR A 110 -13.94 -15.50 -2.58
CA TYR A 110 -14.73 -14.75 -3.56
C TYR A 110 -14.24 -14.95 -4.99
N SER A 111 -12.97 -15.25 -5.18
CA SER A 111 -12.41 -15.42 -6.51
C SER A 111 -11.16 -16.29 -6.46
N LYS A 112 -11.17 -17.37 -7.26
CA LYS A 112 -10.00 -18.24 -7.40
C LYS A 112 -8.85 -17.55 -8.12
N LYS A 113 -9.10 -16.42 -8.81
CA LYS A 113 -8.04 -15.66 -9.47
C LYS A 113 -7.03 -15.09 -8.47
N ILE A 114 -7.37 -15.06 -7.20
CA ILE A 114 -6.47 -14.60 -6.14
C ILE A 114 -5.21 -15.46 -6.06
N ILE A 115 -5.24 -16.71 -6.55
CA ILE A 115 -4.02 -17.52 -6.57
C ILE A 115 -2.94 -16.94 -7.49
N LEU A 116 -3.29 -15.96 -8.34
CA LEU A 116 -2.36 -15.29 -9.25
C LEU A 116 -1.88 -13.95 -8.68
N ASP A 117 -2.34 -13.56 -7.52
CA ASP A 117 -1.93 -12.33 -6.85
C ASP A 117 -0.52 -12.50 -6.28
N ARG A 118 0.33 -11.50 -6.51
CA ARG A 118 1.72 -11.51 -6.03
C ARG A 118 1.97 -10.44 -4.97
N SER A 119 0.96 -9.83 -4.41
CA SER A 119 1.08 -8.74 -3.44
C SER A 119 2.08 -9.05 -2.35
N ALA A 120 2.81 -8.03 -1.93
CA ALA A 120 3.80 -8.13 -0.88
C ALA A 120 3.55 -7.03 0.16
N ALA A 121 4.15 -7.18 1.31
CA ALA A 121 4.18 -6.17 2.34
C ALA A 121 5.52 -6.26 3.08
N GLY A 122 5.99 -5.11 3.59
CA GLY A 122 7.26 -5.08 4.29
C GLY A 122 7.47 -3.77 5.01
N ILE A 123 8.62 -3.67 5.67
CA ILE A 123 9.02 -2.47 6.39
C ILE A 123 10.35 -1.99 5.83
N ARG A 124 10.39 -0.71 5.49
CA ARG A 124 11.65 -0.02 5.20
C ARG A 124 11.87 1.03 6.27
N LYS A 125 12.96 0.89 7.02
CA LYS A 125 13.23 1.74 8.19
C LYS A 125 12.04 1.72 9.15
N LYS A 126 11.26 2.79 9.23
CA LYS A 126 10.08 2.82 10.10
C LYS A 126 8.78 2.98 9.30
N THR A 127 8.81 2.68 8.01
CA THR A 127 7.64 2.79 7.15
C THR A 127 7.13 1.41 6.76
N LEU A 128 5.87 1.16 7.05
CA LEU A 128 5.15 -0.05 6.61
C LEU A 128 4.65 0.17 5.19
N ILE A 129 4.89 -0.80 4.31
CA ILE A 129 4.52 -0.71 2.89
C ILE A 129 3.63 -1.90 2.57
N ILE A 130 2.46 -1.66 2.00
CA ILE A 130 1.49 -2.73 1.70
C ILE A 130 0.94 -2.56 0.29
N ASN A 131 1.01 -3.65 -0.50
CA ASN A 131 0.31 -3.72 -1.78
C ASN A 131 -1.14 -4.13 -1.56
N LEU A 132 -2.05 -3.47 -2.27
CA LEU A 132 -3.48 -3.77 -2.25
C LEU A 132 -3.95 -4.01 -3.69
N PRO A 133 -5.10 -4.71 -3.86
CA PRO A 133 -5.61 -5.01 -5.20
C PRO A 133 -6.07 -3.76 -5.95
N GLU A 134 -6.24 -3.93 -7.27
CA GLU A 134 -6.65 -2.84 -8.16
C GLU A 134 -8.07 -2.37 -7.89
N SER A 135 -8.98 -3.28 -7.58
CA SER A 135 -10.39 -2.95 -7.32
C SER A 135 -10.51 -2.07 -6.09
N THR A 136 -11.17 -0.92 -6.24
CA THR A 136 -11.41 -0.01 -5.13
C THR A 136 -12.16 -0.70 -3.99
N LYS A 137 -13.17 -1.50 -4.34
CA LYS A 137 -13.95 -2.22 -3.35
C LYS A 137 -13.09 -3.22 -2.58
N MET A 138 -12.28 -4.02 -3.29
CA MET A 138 -11.41 -4.99 -2.65
C MET A 138 -10.32 -4.33 -1.82
N ALA A 139 -9.73 -3.26 -2.31
CA ALA A 139 -8.72 -2.53 -1.56
C ALA A 139 -9.29 -2.01 -0.24
N LYS A 140 -10.51 -1.49 -0.28
CA LYS A 140 -11.19 -1.01 0.92
C LYS A 140 -11.45 -2.15 1.90
N GLU A 141 -12.02 -3.25 1.43
CA GLU A 141 -12.33 -4.40 2.28
C GLU A 141 -11.07 -5.02 2.88
N ASP A 142 -10.01 -5.11 2.08
CA ASP A 142 -8.73 -5.63 2.54
C ASP A 142 -8.15 -4.76 3.66
N MET A 143 -8.14 -3.44 3.45
CA MET A 143 -7.64 -2.54 4.49
C MET A 143 -8.48 -2.58 5.76
N GLU A 144 -9.80 -2.67 5.62
CA GLU A 144 -10.66 -2.82 6.80
C GLU A 144 -10.31 -4.07 7.60
N TYR A 145 -10.00 -5.15 6.88
CA TYR A 145 -9.70 -6.43 7.51
C TYR A 145 -8.40 -6.38 8.31
N ILE A 146 -7.37 -5.68 7.84
CA ILE A 146 -6.07 -5.63 8.51
C ILE A 146 -5.82 -4.34 9.30
N LEU A 147 -6.76 -3.41 9.29
CA LEU A 147 -6.54 -2.07 9.83
C LEU A 147 -6.07 -2.04 11.29
N PRO A 148 -6.65 -2.84 12.22
CA PRO A 148 -6.15 -2.83 13.59
C PRO A 148 -4.68 -3.20 13.71
N GLU A 149 -4.23 -4.21 12.97
CA GLU A 149 -2.83 -4.63 12.98
C GLU A 149 -1.93 -3.59 12.34
N VAL A 150 -2.39 -2.92 11.28
CA VAL A 150 -1.64 -1.85 10.65
C VAL A 150 -1.41 -0.70 11.63
N VAL A 151 -2.46 -0.27 12.32
CA VAL A 151 -2.35 0.80 13.33
C VAL A 151 -1.37 0.39 14.43
N GLN A 152 -1.45 -0.85 14.90
CA GLN A 152 -0.54 -1.33 15.93
C GLN A 152 0.92 -1.31 15.49
N VAL A 153 1.20 -1.75 14.25
CA VAL A 153 2.57 -1.72 13.73
C VAL A 153 3.08 -0.29 13.65
N VAL A 154 2.28 0.62 13.10
CA VAL A 154 2.70 2.01 12.94
C VAL A 154 2.96 2.66 14.30
N GLU A 155 2.07 2.45 15.27
CA GLU A 155 2.27 2.99 16.62
C GLU A 155 3.52 2.44 17.28
N THR A 156 3.75 1.13 17.16
CA THR A 156 4.92 0.49 17.75
C THR A 156 6.22 1.00 17.12
N MET A 157 6.24 1.12 15.79
CA MET A 157 7.44 1.56 15.08
C MET A 157 7.80 3.01 15.37
N SER A 158 6.84 3.81 15.82
CA SER A 158 7.10 5.23 16.12
C SER A 158 7.67 5.47 17.52
N LEU A 159 7.79 4.43 18.33
CA LEU A 159 8.34 4.55 19.68
C LEU A 159 9.87 4.75 19.71
#